data_00465db729b774d1dc5ae5cc0059e0f5
#
_entry.id   00465db729b774d1dc5ae5cc0059e0f5
#
_cell.length_a   1.000
_cell.length_b   1.000
_cell.length_c   1.000
_cell.angle_alpha   90.00
_cell.angle_beta   90.00
_cell.angle_gamma   90.00
#
_symmetry.space_group_name_H-M   'P 1'
#
loop_
_entity.id
_entity.type
_entity.pdbx_description
1 polymer ?
#
loop_
_entity_poly.entity_id
_entity_poly.type
_entity_poly.pdbx_seq_one_letter_code
_entity_poly.pdbx_strand_id
1 'polypeptide(L)'
;LIIRDKEQKEALSDLYWEVAGKWMVSARDKLAGSDHRNTSVMRSAGHLAEHLADVPALVIPCIWGVHDDSKKPGLFDSVVQSAWSFCLAARARGLATAWTSAILNQDAKIREVLEIPEGITPVALLPVAYSTGGDFASVPRRSAEEISYFDKWGRTYEDRDDQAPRSIAERPGATVEIDIDAPPAKVWSLISDISVSAQFSEEFQGAEWVEGHHGPAVGAQFVGTNQHPAIGEWQTTSTITELVENEQFGWAVGEDEENAAARWRWEIDELHGHRSRLRHTVRLGPGPSGLTPAIEATPDKEALIVDRRQQEHLANMRRCVEGVKALAETP
;
A
#
# COMPACT_ATOMS: atom_id res chain seq x y z
N LEU A 1 -23.13 11.05 -20.44
CA LEU A 1 -24.58 11.05 -20.20
C LEU A 1 -24.87 10.97 -18.72
N ILE A 2 -25.87 11.69 -18.25
CA ILE A 2 -26.39 11.61 -16.87
C ILE A 2 -27.86 11.23 -16.98
N ILE A 3 -28.21 10.05 -16.51
CA ILE A 3 -29.55 9.46 -16.66
C ILE A 3 -30.25 9.53 -15.30
N ARG A 4 -31.37 10.27 -15.24
CA ARG A 4 -32.22 10.39 -14.08
C ARG A 4 -33.68 10.03 -14.39
N ASP A 5 -34.00 9.95 -15.67
CA ASP A 5 -35.30 9.52 -16.14
C ASP A 5 -35.60 8.10 -15.69
N LYS A 6 -36.84 7.89 -15.22
CA LYS A 6 -37.24 6.63 -14.62
C LYS A 6 -37.32 5.51 -15.64
N GLU A 7 -37.92 5.76 -16.79
CA GLU A 7 -38.13 4.77 -17.85
C GLU A 7 -36.77 4.31 -18.43
N GLN A 8 -35.87 5.25 -18.65
CA GLN A 8 -34.50 4.94 -19.12
C GLN A 8 -33.73 4.13 -18.09
N LYS A 9 -33.83 4.45 -16.79
CA LYS A 9 -33.17 3.66 -15.73
C LYS A 9 -33.74 2.24 -15.63
N GLU A 10 -35.04 2.08 -15.73
CA GLU A 10 -35.69 0.78 -15.75
C GLU A 10 -35.22 -0.04 -16.97
N ALA A 11 -35.21 0.53 -18.16
CA ALA A 11 -34.72 -0.15 -19.37
C ALA A 11 -33.23 -0.59 -19.25
N LEU A 12 -32.39 0.27 -18.69
CA LEU A 12 -30.99 -0.09 -18.44
C LEU A 12 -30.84 -1.16 -17.34
N SER A 13 -31.70 -1.14 -16.33
CA SER A 13 -31.73 -2.15 -15.29
C SER A 13 -32.15 -3.52 -15.81
N ASP A 14 -33.17 -3.57 -16.67
CA ASP A 14 -33.61 -4.80 -17.33
C ASP A 14 -32.49 -5.38 -18.19
N LEU A 15 -31.81 -4.53 -18.96
CA LEU A 15 -30.67 -4.92 -19.77
C LEU A 15 -29.51 -5.46 -18.89
N TYR A 16 -29.20 -4.78 -17.79
CA TYR A 16 -28.19 -5.21 -16.85
C TYR A 16 -28.54 -6.56 -16.20
N TRP A 17 -29.80 -6.74 -15.85
CA TRP A 17 -30.31 -8.00 -15.29
C TRP A 17 -30.21 -9.15 -16.29
N GLU A 18 -30.57 -8.91 -17.54
CA GLU A 18 -30.50 -9.92 -18.62
C GLU A 18 -29.04 -10.40 -18.81
N VAL A 19 -28.09 -9.47 -18.83
CA VAL A 19 -26.68 -9.77 -19.18
C VAL A 19 -25.90 -10.33 -18.01
N ALA A 20 -26.06 -9.77 -16.81
CA ALA A 20 -25.19 -10.08 -15.67
C ALA A 20 -25.92 -10.34 -14.36
N GLY A 21 -27.12 -9.79 -14.16
CA GLY A 21 -27.82 -9.80 -12.87
C GLY A 21 -28.06 -11.20 -12.35
N LYS A 22 -28.60 -12.08 -13.18
CA LYS A 22 -28.89 -13.49 -12.81
C LYS A 22 -27.63 -14.24 -12.35
N TRP A 23 -26.53 -14.00 -13.04
CA TRP A 23 -25.24 -14.61 -12.68
C TRP A 23 -24.70 -14.04 -11.36
N MET A 24 -24.75 -12.71 -11.18
CA MET A 24 -24.27 -12.04 -9.98
C MET A 24 -25.03 -12.48 -8.73
N VAL A 25 -26.35 -12.58 -8.82
CA VAL A 25 -27.21 -13.08 -7.73
C VAL A 25 -26.92 -14.54 -7.43
N SER A 26 -26.82 -15.39 -8.44
CA SER A 26 -26.43 -16.79 -8.25
C SER A 26 -25.04 -16.96 -7.63
N ALA A 27 -24.07 -16.14 -8.02
CA ALA A 27 -22.73 -16.14 -7.42
C ALA A 27 -22.75 -15.66 -5.96
N ARG A 28 -23.51 -14.61 -5.66
CA ARG A 28 -23.74 -14.12 -4.29
C ARG A 28 -24.29 -15.26 -3.40
N ASP A 29 -25.33 -15.92 -3.84
CA ASP A 29 -26.02 -16.96 -3.07
C ASP A 29 -25.13 -18.19 -2.82
N LYS A 30 -24.29 -18.56 -3.80
CA LYS A 30 -23.30 -19.64 -3.66
C LYS A 30 -22.18 -19.30 -2.68
N LEU A 31 -21.80 -18.04 -2.58
CA LEU A 31 -20.71 -17.59 -1.72
C LEU A 31 -21.19 -17.11 -0.33
N ALA A 32 -22.51 -17.08 -0.11
CA ALA A 32 -23.10 -16.64 1.15
C ALA A 32 -22.56 -17.45 2.33
N GLY A 33 -22.05 -16.77 3.35
CA GLY A 33 -21.50 -17.40 4.57
C GLY A 33 -20.11 -18.05 4.39
N SER A 34 -19.46 -17.91 3.23
CA SER A 34 -18.10 -18.40 3.01
C SER A 34 -17.05 -17.31 3.27
N ASP A 35 -15.83 -17.73 3.61
CA ASP A 35 -14.65 -16.84 3.75
C ASP A 35 -13.98 -16.54 2.40
N HIS A 36 -14.64 -16.86 1.29
CA HIS A 36 -14.06 -16.61 -0.02
C HIS A 36 -13.87 -15.10 -0.26
N ARG A 37 -12.69 -14.70 -0.76
CA ARG A 37 -12.31 -13.29 -0.97
C ARG A 37 -13.33 -12.45 -1.76
N ASN A 38 -14.11 -13.08 -2.64
CA ASN A 38 -15.11 -12.40 -3.46
C ASN A 38 -16.51 -12.34 -2.82
N THR A 39 -16.72 -12.85 -1.62
CA THR A 39 -18.04 -12.89 -0.95
C THR A 39 -18.65 -11.51 -0.81
N SER A 40 -17.87 -10.52 -0.33
CA SER A 40 -18.34 -9.14 -0.18
C SER A 40 -18.59 -8.47 -1.54
N VAL A 41 -17.76 -8.77 -2.55
CA VAL A 41 -17.91 -8.23 -3.91
C VAL A 41 -19.20 -8.76 -4.55
N MET A 42 -19.44 -10.06 -4.48
CA MET A 42 -20.66 -10.68 -5.05
C MET A 42 -21.92 -10.24 -4.31
N ARG A 43 -21.85 -10.04 -3.00
CA ARG A 43 -22.96 -9.46 -2.22
C ARG A 43 -23.33 -8.07 -2.74
N SER A 44 -22.35 -7.20 -2.94
CA SER A 44 -22.54 -5.86 -3.44
C SER A 44 -23.03 -5.84 -4.90
N ALA A 45 -22.43 -6.68 -5.76
CA ALA A 45 -22.80 -6.79 -7.16
C ALA A 45 -24.22 -7.33 -7.36
N GLY A 46 -24.61 -8.36 -6.60
CA GLY A 46 -25.97 -8.89 -6.62
C GLY A 46 -27.00 -7.89 -6.13
N HIS A 47 -26.68 -7.14 -5.06
CA HIS A 47 -27.57 -6.07 -4.59
C HIS A 47 -27.73 -4.96 -5.64
N LEU A 48 -26.64 -4.52 -6.27
CA LEU A 48 -26.73 -3.54 -7.36
C LEU A 48 -27.59 -4.05 -8.51
N ALA A 49 -27.46 -5.31 -8.89
CA ALA A 49 -28.22 -5.89 -9.98
C ALA A 49 -29.74 -5.91 -9.72
N GLU A 50 -30.13 -6.13 -8.46
CA GLU A 50 -31.55 -6.10 -8.04
C GLU A 50 -32.11 -4.69 -7.91
N HIS A 51 -31.29 -3.68 -7.68
CA HIS A 51 -31.69 -2.32 -7.33
C HIS A 51 -31.16 -1.22 -8.26
N LEU A 52 -30.68 -1.57 -9.45
CA LEU A 52 -30.06 -0.61 -10.36
C LEU A 52 -31.02 0.54 -10.76
N ALA A 53 -32.30 0.25 -10.96
CA ALA A 53 -33.32 1.23 -11.29
C ALA A 53 -33.61 2.21 -10.13
N ASP A 54 -33.36 1.79 -8.88
CA ASP A 54 -33.60 2.60 -7.68
C ASP A 54 -32.52 3.66 -7.45
N VAL A 55 -31.35 3.50 -8.11
CA VAL A 55 -30.24 4.43 -7.97
C VAL A 55 -30.66 5.84 -8.44
N PRO A 56 -30.35 6.91 -7.68
CA PRO A 56 -30.79 8.27 -8.02
C PRO A 56 -30.33 8.74 -9.40
N ALA A 57 -29.13 8.39 -9.83
CA ALA A 57 -28.62 8.72 -11.14
C ALA A 57 -27.67 7.63 -11.66
N LEU A 58 -27.68 7.39 -12.96
CA LEU A 58 -26.70 6.59 -13.68
C LEU A 58 -25.86 7.54 -14.56
N VAL A 59 -24.54 7.34 -14.57
CA VAL A 59 -23.63 8.12 -15.41
C VAL A 59 -22.95 7.17 -16.39
N ILE A 60 -22.97 7.52 -17.67
CA ILE A 60 -22.28 6.80 -18.73
C ILE A 60 -21.26 7.76 -19.38
N PRO A 61 -19.96 7.62 -19.06
CA PRO A 61 -18.91 8.28 -19.80
C PRO A 61 -18.91 7.79 -21.24
N CYS A 62 -18.85 8.71 -22.19
CA CYS A 62 -18.82 8.42 -23.62
C CYS A 62 -17.64 9.11 -24.27
N ILE A 63 -17.12 8.52 -25.36
CA ILE A 63 -16.07 9.09 -26.16
C ILE A 63 -16.50 9.23 -27.62
N TRP A 64 -16.05 10.31 -28.27
CA TRP A 64 -16.13 10.45 -29.72
C TRP A 64 -15.17 9.45 -30.39
N GLY A 65 -15.71 8.54 -31.17
CA GLY A 65 -14.99 7.50 -31.85
C GLY A 65 -15.71 6.16 -31.73
N VAL A 66 -15.44 5.29 -32.68
CA VAL A 66 -15.92 3.92 -32.70
C VAL A 66 -14.77 2.99 -32.41
N HIS A 67 -14.96 2.02 -31.54
CA HIS A 67 -13.97 0.97 -31.33
C HIS A 67 -13.86 0.14 -32.63
N ASP A 68 -12.65 0.06 -33.13
CA ASP A 68 -12.37 -0.54 -34.47
C ASP A 68 -12.12 -2.05 -34.44
N ASP A 69 -12.50 -2.74 -33.35
CA ASP A 69 -12.24 -4.16 -33.11
C ASP A 69 -10.74 -4.56 -33.16
N SER A 70 -9.84 -3.60 -33.30
CA SER A 70 -8.39 -3.84 -33.30
C SER A 70 -7.86 -4.43 -31.98
N LYS A 71 -8.71 -4.47 -30.95
CA LYS A 71 -8.37 -4.84 -29.56
C LYS A 71 -7.31 -3.94 -28.92
N LYS A 72 -7.08 -2.75 -29.50
CA LYS A 72 -6.19 -1.74 -28.93
C LYS A 72 -6.97 -0.87 -27.94
N PRO A 73 -6.51 -0.69 -26.71
CA PRO A 73 -7.22 0.08 -25.69
C PRO A 73 -7.21 1.59 -25.90
N GLY A 74 -6.37 2.13 -26.80
CA GLY A 74 -6.07 3.55 -26.93
C GLY A 74 -7.26 4.49 -27.08
N LEU A 75 -8.39 4.03 -27.65
CA LEU A 75 -9.58 4.84 -27.76
C LEU A 75 -10.16 5.24 -26.38
N PHE A 76 -10.02 4.37 -25.39
CA PHE A 76 -10.62 4.57 -24.06
C PHE A 76 -9.72 5.29 -23.07
N ASP A 77 -8.44 5.43 -23.34
CA ASP A 77 -7.42 5.88 -22.38
C ASP A 77 -7.77 7.21 -21.72
N SER A 78 -8.13 8.22 -22.51
CA SER A 78 -8.46 9.55 -21.98
C SER A 78 -9.79 9.59 -21.23
N VAL A 79 -10.80 8.89 -21.71
CA VAL A 79 -12.12 8.89 -21.08
C VAL A 79 -12.14 8.07 -19.77
N VAL A 80 -11.35 7.00 -19.68
CA VAL A 80 -11.20 6.23 -18.44
C VAL A 80 -10.60 7.08 -17.34
N GLN A 81 -9.57 7.87 -17.63
CA GLN A 81 -8.98 8.82 -16.66
C GLN A 81 -9.99 9.89 -16.22
N SER A 82 -10.77 10.43 -17.16
CA SER A 82 -11.85 11.39 -16.86
C SER A 82 -12.93 10.78 -15.99
N ALA A 83 -13.36 9.56 -16.28
CA ALA A 83 -14.37 8.84 -15.50
C ALA A 83 -13.86 8.52 -14.09
N TRP A 84 -12.59 8.15 -13.95
CA TRP A 84 -11.96 7.97 -12.64
C TRP A 84 -11.90 9.27 -11.84
N SER A 85 -11.50 10.37 -12.46
CA SER A 85 -11.52 11.71 -11.83
C SER A 85 -12.91 12.10 -11.37
N PHE A 86 -13.96 11.78 -12.15
CA PHE A 86 -15.35 11.95 -11.75
C PHE A 86 -15.69 11.14 -10.50
N CYS A 87 -15.29 9.86 -10.42
CA CYS A 87 -15.51 9.02 -9.22
C CYS A 87 -14.85 9.62 -7.97
N LEU A 88 -13.62 10.12 -8.09
CA LEU A 88 -12.91 10.78 -6.98
C LEU A 88 -13.61 12.08 -6.56
N ALA A 89 -14.02 12.91 -7.51
CA ALA A 89 -14.76 14.15 -7.24
C ALA A 89 -16.15 13.88 -6.61
N ALA A 90 -16.82 12.81 -7.02
CA ALA A 90 -18.07 12.35 -6.40
C ALA A 90 -17.83 11.94 -4.95
N ARG A 91 -16.80 11.13 -4.69
CA ARG A 91 -16.44 10.70 -3.34
C ARG A 91 -16.13 11.87 -2.42
N ALA A 92 -15.39 12.88 -2.87
CA ALA A 92 -15.10 14.09 -2.11
C ALA A 92 -16.36 14.89 -1.72
N ARG A 93 -17.51 14.60 -2.35
CA ARG A 93 -18.82 15.20 -2.06
C ARG A 93 -19.79 14.27 -1.33
N GLY A 94 -19.30 13.17 -0.78
CA GLY A 94 -20.12 12.19 -0.07
C GLY A 94 -20.94 11.26 -0.98
N LEU A 95 -20.71 11.31 -2.30
CA LEU A 95 -21.34 10.40 -3.26
C LEU A 95 -20.49 9.13 -3.42
N ALA A 96 -21.17 8.01 -3.56
CA ALA A 96 -20.55 6.73 -3.93
C ALA A 96 -20.81 6.41 -5.40
N THR A 97 -19.87 5.73 -6.02
CA THR A 97 -19.98 5.20 -7.38
C THR A 97 -19.54 3.76 -7.42
N ALA A 98 -20.05 2.98 -8.36
CA ALA A 98 -19.55 1.67 -8.68
C ALA A 98 -19.23 1.59 -10.17
N TRP A 99 -18.05 1.11 -10.53
CA TRP A 99 -17.67 0.95 -11.93
C TRP A 99 -18.14 -0.38 -12.46
N THR A 100 -19.04 -0.37 -13.45
CA THR A 100 -19.46 -1.59 -14.15
C THR A 100 -19.41 -1.41 -15.67
N SER A 101 -19.07 -2.47 -16.37
CA SER A 101 -19.06 -2.55 -17.83
C SER A 101 -19.96 -3.67 -18.34
N ALA A 102 -20.75 -4.29 -17.46
CA ALA A 102 -21.49 -5.50 -17.78
C ALA A 102 -22.44 -5.36 -18.98
N ILE A 103 -23.08 -4.19 -19.14
CA ILE A 103 -24.01 -3.95 -20.24
C ILE A 103 -23.36 -3.48 -21.55
N LEU A 104 -22.09 -3.15 -21.55
CA LEU A 104 -21.41 -2.55 -22.72
C LEU A 104 -21.38 -3.51 -23.94
N ASN A 105 -21.50 -4.80 -23.70
CA ASN A 105 -21.64 -5.79 -24.78
C ASN A 105 -22.98 -5.69 -25.56
N GLN A 106 -23.92 -4.89 -25.05
CA GLN A 106 -25.23 -4.60 -25.65
C GLN A 106 -25.27 -3.18 -26.22
N ASP A 107 -24.18 -2.72 -26.82
CA ASP A 107 -24.02 -1.36 -27.33
C ASP A 107 -25.23 -0.90 -28.18
N ALA A 108 -25.72 -1.74 -29.05
CA ALA A 108 -26.89 -1.42 -29.90
C ALA A 108 -28.16 -1.11 -29.07
N LYS A 109 -28.44 -1.90 -28.03
CA LYS A 109 -29.60 -1.67 -27.14
C LYS A 109 -29.42 -0.43 -26.27
N ILE A 110 -28.20 -0.18 -25.77
CA ILE A 110 -27.90 1.04 -25.01
C ILE A 110 -28.10 2.27 -25.88
N ARG A 111 -27.67 2.23 -27.14
CA ARG A 111 -27.85 3.31 -28.11
C ARG A 111 -29.32 3.59 -28.37
N GLU A 112 -30.12 2.54 -28.54
CA GLU A 112 -31.55 2.67 -28.75
C GLU A 112 -32.24 3.31 -27.55
N VAL A 113 -31.96 2.84 -26.33
CA VAL A 113 -32.57 3.36 -25.09
C VAL A 113 -32.18 4.81 -24.82
N LEU A 114 -30.94 5.19 -25.11
CA LEU A 114 -30.36 6.49 -24.74
C LEU A 114 -30.19 7.43 -25.95
N GLU A 115 -30.64 7.05 -27.12
CA GLU A 115 -30.51 7.82 -28.38
C GLU A 115 -29.05 8.26 -28.65
N ILE A 116 -28.09 7.37 -28.40
CA ILE A 116 -26.66 7.69 -28.58
C ILE A 116 -26.35 7.72 -30.09
N PRO A 117 -25.85 8.85 -30.65
CA PRO A 117 -25.53 8.95 -32.07
C PRO A 117 -24.43 7.98 -32.51
N GLU A 118 -24.40 7.69 -33.82
CA GLU A 118 -23.26 7.04 -34.43
C GLU A 118 -21.95 7.82 -34.16
N GLY A 119 -20.85 7.10 -34.02
CA GLY A 119 -19.54 7.70 -33.75
C GLY A 119 -19.27 8.05 -32.28
N ILE A 120 -20.18 7.72 -31.36
CA ILE A 120 -19.97 7.88 -29.92
C ILE A 120 -19.99 6.49 -29.27
N THR A 121 -19.01 6.18 -28.42
CA THR A 121 -18.93 4.90 -27.71
C THR A 121 -19.11 5.09 -26.20
N PRO A 122 -20.07 4.39 -25.56
CA PRO A 122 -20.19 4.33 -24.10
C PRO A 122 -19.06 3.46 -23.51
N VAL A 123 -18.46 3.88 -22.38
CA VAL A 123 -17.24 3.26 -21.85
C VAL A 123 -17.44 2.58 -20.50
N ALA A 124 -18.38 3.06 -19.71
CA ALA A 124 -18.71 2.48 -18.41
C ALA A 124 -20.15 2.82 -18.04
N LEU A 125 -20.70 2.09 -17.07
CA LEU A 125 -21.90 2.49 -16.35
C LEU A 125 -21.52 2.75 -14.89
N LEU A 126 -21.80 3.95 -14.39
CA LEU A 126 -21.49 4.40 -13.05
C LEU A 126 -22.80 4.74 -12.32
N PRO A 127 -23.37 3.83 -11.52
CA PRO A 127 -24.42 4.17 -10.56
C PRO A 127 -23.90 5.20 -9.55
N VAL A 128 -24.70 6.23 -9.25
CA VAL A 128 -24.32 7.33 -8.37
C VAL A 128 -25.39 7.55 -7.31
N ALA A 129 -25.01 7.44 -6.04
CA ALA A 129 -25.90 7.66 -4.90
C ALA A 129 -25.10 8.24 -3.71
N TYR A 130 -25.78 8.76 -2.69
CA TYR A 130 -25.14 9.03 -1.41
C TYR A 130 -24.75 7.72 -0.73
N SER A 131 -23.53 7.68 -0.17
CA SER A 131 -23.07 6.53 0.60
C SER A 131 -23.81 6.46 1.93
N THR A 132 -24.33 5.28 2.27
CA THR A 132 -24.89 4.99 3.60
C THR A 132 -23.82 4.47 4.57
N GLY A 133 -22.66 4.05 4.05
CA GLY A 133 -21.51 3.63 4.84
C GLY A 133 -20.54 4.80 5.08
N GLY A 134 -19.95 4.86 6.25
CA GLY A 134 -18.96 5.88 6.60
C GLY A 134 -17.62 5.62 5.92
N ASP A 135 -16.77 4.82 6.53
CA ASP A 135 -15.42 4.56 6.05
C ASP A 135 -15.32 3.23 5.31
N PHE A 136 -14.72 3.29 4.13
CA PHE A 136 -14.36 2.09 3.41
C PHE A 136 -12.99 1.61 3.90
N ALA A 137 -12.93 0.36 4.36
CA ALA A 137 -11.67 -0.27 4.72
C ALA A 137 -10.77 -0.42 3.49
N SER A 138 -9.47 -0.30 3.70
CA SER A 138 -8.49 -0.69 2.69
C SER A 138 -8.66 -2.16 2.35
N VAL A 139 -8.75 -2.46 1.06
CA VAL A 139 -8.83 -3.84 0.58
C VAL A 139 -7.40 -4.40 0.51
N PRO A 140 -7.13 -5.59 1.07
CA PRO A 140 -5.83 -6.23 0.92
C PRO A 140 -5.43 -6.32 -0.56
N ARG A 141 -4.23 -5.88 -0.87
CA ARG A 141 -3.64 -5.93 -2.20
C ARG A 141 -2.38 -6.78 -2.15
N ARG A 142 -2.05 -7.43 -3.26
CA ARG A 142 -0.69 -7.94 -3.42
C ARG A 142 0.29 -6.77 -3.42
N SER A 143 1.49 -7.00 -2.92
CA SER A 143 2.52 -5.96 -2.94
C SER A 143 2.85 -5.54 -4.38
N ALA A 144 3.39 -4.34 -4.55
CA ALA A 144 3.78 -3.87 -5.87
C ALA A 144 4.87 -4.78 -6.47
N GLU A 145 5.76 -5.29 -5.62
CA GLU A 145 6.84 -6.20 -5.99
C GLU A 145 6.31 -7.50 -6.59
N GLU A 146 5.24 -8.07 -6.02
CA GLU A 146 4.64 -9.32 -6.52
C GLU A 146 3.95 -9.19 -7.89
N ILE A 147 3.55 -7.98 -8.27
CA ILE A 147 2.75 -7.73 -9.48
C ILE A 147 3.46 -6.88 -10.52
N SER A 148 4.71 -6.50 -10.25
CA SER A 148 5.52 -5.69 -11.16
C SER A 148 6.59 -6.55 -11.84
N TYR A 149 6.77 -6.31 -13.12
CA TYR A 149 7.83 -6.92 -13.92
C TYR A 149 8.66 -5.82 -14.56
N PHE A 150 9.95 -6.06 -14.73
CA PHE A 150 10.92 -5.08 -15.21
C PHE A 150 11.50 -5.50 -16.57
N ASP A 151 11.49 -4.61 -17.52
CA ASP A 151 11.99 -4.76 -18.89
C ASP A 151 11.30 -5.86 -19.71
N LYS A 152 11.02 -7.03 -19.10
CA LYS A 152 10.36 -8.18 -19.74
C LYS A 152 9.30 -8.77 -18.83
N TRP A 153 8.24 -9.29 -19.42
CA TRP A 153 7.19 -10.01 -18.70
C TRP A 153 7.78 -11.23 -17.96
N GLY A 154 7.43 -11.38 -16.68
CA GLY A 154 7.93 -12.45 -15.83
C GLY A 154 9.25 -12.17 -15.13
N ARG A 155 9.95 -11.09 -15.47
CA ARG A 155 11.15 -10.64 -14.75
C ARG A 155 10.71 -9.88 -13.50
N THR A 156 10.84 -10.51 -12.35
CA THR A 156 10.37 -9.98 -11.06
C THR A 156 11.30 -8.91 -10.50
N TYR A 157 10.91 -8.34 -9.39
CA TYR A 157 11.74 -7.38 -8.64
C TYR A 157 13.09 -8.00 -8.21
N GLU A 158 13.08 -9.29 -7.88
CA GLU A 158 14.29 -10.03 -7.45
C GLU A 158 15.27 -10.28 -8.61
N ASP A 159 14.79 -10.32 -9.85
CA ASP A 159 15.59 -10.53 -11.06
C ASP A 159 16.24 -9.23 -11.58
N ARG A 160 16.15 -8.13 -10.84
CA ARG A 160 16.69 -6.83 -11.28
C ARG A 160 18.17 -6.68 -10.94
N ASP A 161 19.03 -6.83 -11.93
CA ASP A 161 20.48 -6.60 -11.81
C ASP A 161 20.88 -5.12 -11.62
N ASP A 162 19.98 -4.18 -11.94
CA ASP A 162 20.27 -2.74 -12.05
C ASP A 162 19.81 -1.90 -10.86
N GLN A 163 19.19 -2.52 -9.84
CA GLN A 163 18.52 -1.78 -8.76
C GLN A 163 19.12 -1.98 -7.36
N ALA A 164 20.07 -2.86 -7.20
CA ALA A 164 20.87 -2.85 -6.00
C ALA A 164 21.65 -1.53 -5.94
N PRO A 165 21.55 -0.74 -4.87
CA PRO A 165 22.38 0.44 -4.72
C PRO A 165 23.85 0.03 -4.88
N ARG A 166 24.53 0.63 -5.83
CA ARG A 166 25.91 0.27 -6.14
C ARG A 166 26.90 1.03 -5.28
N SER A 167 26.42 2.02 -4.56
CA SER A 167 27.25 2.90 -3.75
C SER A 167 26.51 3.32 -2.47
N ILE A 168 27.27 3.52 -1.40
CA ILE A 168 26.77 4.12 -0.16
C ILE A 168 26.27 5.55 -0.40
N ALA A 169 26.79 6.25 -1.41
CA ALA A 169 26.37 7.59 -1.79
C ALA A 169 24.91 7.64 -2.30
N GLU A 170 24.39 6.54 -2.81
CA GLU A 170 22.98 6.40 -3.23
C GLU A 170 22.02 6.25 -2.03
N ARG A 171 22.56 6.29 -0.81
CA ARG A 171 21.81 6.13 0.44
C ARG A 171 20.93 4.87 0.44
N PRO A 172 21.56 3.69 0.26
CA PRO A 172 20.84 2.43 0.24
C PRO A 172 20.06 2.22 1.53
N GLY A 173 18.94 1.50 1.43
CA GLY A 173 18.11 1.26 2.60
C GLY A 173 17.25 0.03 2.45
N ALA A 174 16.54 -0.29 3.51
CA ALA A 174 15.60 -1.40 3.56
C ALA A 174 14.34 -0.96 4.30
N THR A 175 13.23 -1.57 3.97
CA THR A 175 11.96 -1.37 4.67
C THR A 175 11.27 -2.72 4.81
N VAL A 176 10.73 -2.98 5.99
CA VAL A 176 9.87 -4.13 6.27
C VAL A 176 8.60 -3.65 6.93
N GLU A 177 7.49 -4.33 6.68
CA GLU A 177 6.22 -3.99 7.32
C GLU A 177 5.45 -5.25 7.72
N ILE A 178 4.59 -5.13 8.72
CA ILE A 178 3.72 -6.20 9.20
C ILE A 178 2.43 -5.64 9.77
N ASP A 179 1.31 -6.32 9.54
CA ASP A 179 0.04 -6.02 10.19
C ASP A 179 -0.04 -6.72 11.56
N ILE A 180 -0.44 -5.96 12.58
CA ILE A 180 -0.51 -6.38 13.99
C ILE A 180 -1.95 -6.27 14.47
N ASP A 181 -2.46 -7.28 15.14
CA ASP A 181 -3.79 -7.30 15.73
C ASP A 181 -3.77 -6.67 17.14
N ALA A 182 -3.32 -5.42 17.17
CA ALA A 182 -3.26 -4.59 18.37
C ALA A 182 -3.37 -3.11 18.00
N PRO A 183 -3.91 -2.26 18.92
CA PRO A 183 -4.04 -0.84 18.67
C PRO A 183 -2.68 -0.11 18.63
N PRO A 184 -2.57 1.04 17.95
CA PRO A 184 -1.34 1.83 17.85
C PRO A 184 -0.65 2.10 19.20
N ALA A 185 -1.40 2.43 20.23
CA ALA A 185 -0.84 2.72 21.56
C ALA A 185 -0.10 1.50 22.18
N LYS A 186 -0.58 0.27 21.94
CA LYS A 186 0.11 -0.95 22.42
C LYS A 186 1.39 -1.19 21.65
N VAL A 187 1.39 -1.01 20.34
CA VAL A 187 2.58 -1.11 19.49
C VAL A 187 3.59 -0.03 19.85
N TRP A 188 3.12 1.21 20.05
CA TRP A 188 3.94 2.34 20.45
C TRP A 188 4.69 2.09 21.76
N SER A 189 4.03 1.56 22.78
CA SER A 189 4.66 1.25 24.06
C SER A 189 5.83 0.28 23.95
N LEU A 190 5.86 -0.55 22.90
CA LEU A 190 6.96 -1.46 22.61
C LEU A 190 8.08 -0.78 21.82
N ILE A 191 7.77 -0.12 20.70
CA ILE A 191 8.79 0.45 19.82
C ILE A 191 9.44 1.73 20.37
N SER A 192 8.82 2.40 21.32
CA SER A 192 9.42 3.55 22.04
C SER A 192 10.45 3.14 23.09
N ASP A 193 10.56 1.85 23.43
CA ASP A 193 11.67 1.29 24.18
C ASP A 193 12.87 1.08 23.25
N ILE A 194 13.93 1.89 23.46
CA ILE A 194 15.17 1.83 22.66
C ILE A 194 15.85 0.46 22.66
N SER A 195 15.53 -0.42 23.58
CA SER A 195 16.11 -1.76 23.72
C SER A 195 15.23 -2.89 23.16
N VAL A 196 13.99 -2.61 22.73
CA VAL A 196 13.05 -3.66 22.30
C VAL A 196 13.61 -4.57 21.23
N SER A 197 14.30 -3.99 20.25
CA SER A 197 14.90 -4.74 19.14
C SER A 197 15.99 -5.70 19.55
N ALA A 198 16.63 -5.50 20.70
CA ALA A 198 17.69 -6.41 21.19
C ALA A 198 17.16 -7.80 21.55
N GLN A 199 15.87 -7.93 21.81
CA GLN A 199 15.24 -9.23 22.07
C GLN A 199 15.16 -10.13 20.83
N PHE A 200 15.29 -9.56 19.63
CA PHE A 200 15.03 -10.24 18.37
C PHE A 200 16.16 -10.12 17.34
N SER A 201 17.00 -9.08 17.47
CA SER A 201 18.13 -8.84 16.58
C SER A 201 19.31 -9.75 16.94
N GLU A 202 20.00 -10.27 15.91
CA GLU A 202 21.28 -10.95 16.10
C GLU A 202 22.44 -9.96 16.26
N GLU A 203 22.26 -8.74 15.80
CA GLU A 203 23.31 -7.70 15.80
C GLU A 203 23.15 -6.72 16.96
N PHE A 204 21.97 -6.13 17.13
CA PHE A 204 21.71 -5.16 18.17
C PHE A 204 21.47 -5.85 19.52
N GLN A 205 22.32 -5.55 20.52
CA GLN A 205 22.35 -6.23 21.81
C GLN A 205 21.68 -5.44 22.93
N GLY A 206 21.42 -4.14 22.72
CA GLY A 206 20.76 -3.27 23.69
C GLY A 206 21.16 -1.81 23.52
N ALA A 207 20.50 -0.94 24.29
CA ALA A 207 20.83 0.47 24.35
C ALA A 207 20.65 1.04 25.75
N GLU A 208 21.41 2.08 26.05
CA GLU A 208 21.34 2.84 27.27
C GLU A 208 21.28 4.34 26.96
N TRP A 209 20.49 5.07 27.75
CA TRP A 209 20.43 6.52 27.62
C TRP A 209 21.75 7.15 28.01
N VAL A 210 22.19 8.15 27.26
CA VAL A 210 23.34 8.98 27.62
C VAL A 210 22.99 9.79 28.88
N GLU A 211 23.98 10.07 29.71
CA GLU A 211 23.81 10.86 30.96
C GLU A 211 23.03 12.15 30.70
N GLY A 212 21.99 12.38 31.49
CA GLY A 212 21.09 13.52 31.35
C GLY A 212 19.85 13.25 30.49
N HIS A 213 19.75 12.10 29.84
CA HIS A 213 18.58 11.65 29.12
C HIS A 213 17.94 10.44 29.81
N HIS A 214 16.61 10.42 29.94
CA HIS A 214 15.90 9.37 30.70
C HIS A 214 14.70 8.76 29.97
N GLY A 215 14.50 9.13 28.71
CA GLY A 215 13.39 8.63 27.89
C GLY A 215 13.37 9.26 26.49
N PRO A 216 12.45 8.81 25.63
CA PRO A 216 12.37 9.29 24.25
C PRO A 216 11.92 10.75 24.19
N ALA A 217 12.77 11.59 23.63
CA ALA A 217 12.48 12.99 23.29
C ALA A 217 13.33 13.37 22.06
N VAL A 218 12.85 14.24 21.19
CA VAL A 218 13.65 14.75 20.08
C VAL A 218 14.90 15.43 20.63
N GLY A 219 16.07 15.05 20.12
CA GLY A 219 17.38 15.47 20.62
C GLY A 219 17.94 14.61 21.76
N ALA A 220 17.17 13.69 22.34
CA ALA A 220 17.71 12.75 23.32
C ALA A 220 18.66 11.75 22.66
N GLN A 221 19.73 11.40 23.40
CA GLN A 221 20.76 10.50 22.91
C GLN A 221 20.81 9.19 23.69
N PHE A 222 21.13 8.11 22.98
CA PHE A 222 21.38 6.80 23.54
C PHE A 222 22.58 6.14 22.86
N VAL A 223 23.25 5.24 23.61
CA VAL A 223 24.33 4.41 23.10
C VAL A 223 23.79 3.01 22.83
N GLY A 224 23.84 2.59 21.58
CA GLY A 224 23.52 1.22 21.18
C GLY A 224 24.75 0.32 21.16
N THR A 225 24.65 -0.87 21.74
CA THR A 225 25.69 -1.92 21.68
C THR A 225 25.31 -2.92 20.59
N ASN A 226 26.27 -3.24 19.76
CA ASN A 226 26.11 -4.12 18.61
C ASN A 226 27.18 -5.20 18.59
N GLN A 227 26.89 -6.36 17.95
CA GLN A 227 27.82 -7.46 17.76
C GLN A 227 27.64 -8.06 16.36
N HIS A 228 28.74 -8.32 15.66
CA HIS A 228 28.71 -9.00 14.38
C HIS A 228 29.90 -9.95 14.23
N PRO A 229 29.72 -11.17 13.68
CA PRO A 229 30.80 -12.15 13.60
C PRO A 229 32.08 -11.69 12.87
N ALA A 230 31.93 -10.81 11.88
CA ALA A 230 33.07 -10.30 11.10
C ALA A 230 33.68 -9.01 11.67
N ILE A 231 32.97 -8.27 12.52
CA ILE A 231 33.39 -6.93 13.01
C ILE A 231 33.75 -7.00 14.50
N GLY A 232 33.14 -7.92 15.26
CA GLY A 232 33.21 -7.96 16.72
C GLY A 232 32.12 -7.10 17.36
N GLU A 233 32.39 -6.62 18.57
CA GLU A 233 31.51 -5.73 19.32
C GLU A 233 31.85 -4.27 19.08
N TRP A 234 30.83 -3.42 18.94
CA TRP A 234 31.01 -1.96 18.84
C TRP A 234 29.81 -1.22 19.42
N GLN A 235 30.02 0.02 19.70
CA GLN A 235 28.96 0.93 20.16
C GLN A 235 28.78 2.08 19.21
N THR A 236 27.53 2.58 19.14
CA THR A 236 27.15 3.76 18.36
C THR A 236 26.30 4.69 19.19
N THR A 237 26.60 5.98 19.14
CA THR A 237 25.71 7.01 19.69
C THR A 237 24.63 7.32 18.66
N SER A 238 23.39 7.42 19.11
CA SER A 238 22.23 7.75 18.30
C SER A 238 21.45 8.91 18.90
N THR A 239 20.95 9.79 18.05
CA THR A 239 20.11 10.93 18.46
C THR A 239 18.70 10.74 17.93
N ILE A 240 17.67 10.89 18.78
CA ILE A 240 16.27 10.84 18.34
C ILE A 240 15.96 12.08 17.50
N THR A 241 15.54 11.89 16.27
CA THR A 241 15.26 12.95 15.31
C THR A 241 13.78 13.15 15.03
N GLU A 242 12.98 12.12 15.26
CA GLU A 242 11.55 12.10 14.99
C GLU A 242 10.81 11.38 16.12
N LEU A 243 9.77 12.03 16.66
CA LEU A 243 8.96 11.47 17.74
C LEU A 243 7.54 12.02 17.64
N VAL A 244 6.60 11.17 17.20
CA VAL A 244 5.17 11.44 17.21
C VAL A 244 4.49 10.25 17.89
N GLU A 245 3.89 10.49 19.04
CA GLU A 245 3.28 9.45 19.86
C GLU A 245 2.23 8.65 19.07
N ASN A 246 2.32 7.33 19.13
CA ASN A 246 1.50 6.35 18.43
C ASN A 246 1.66 6.32 16.89
N GLU A 247 2.57 7.11 16.32
CA GLU A 247 2.74 7.21 14.87
C GLU A 247 4.18 6.97 14.42
N GLN A 248 5.18 7.63 15.04
CA GLN A 248 6.53 7.69 14.50
C GLN A 248 7.62 7.81 15.55
N PHE A 249 8.67 6.99 15.41
CA PHE A 249 9.88 7.03 16.22
C PHE A 249 11.11 6.85 15.34
N GLY A 250 11.94 7.88 15.20
CA GLY A 250 13.11 7.87 14.34
C GLY A 250 14.38 8.41 15.02
N TRP A 251 15.53 7.87 14.59
CA TRP A 251 16.82 8.30 15.09
C TRP A 251 17.92 8.28 14.03
N ALA A 252 18.92 9.11 14.21
CA ALA A 252 20.15 9.16 13.41
C ALA A 252 21.31 8.56 14.20
N VAL A 253 22.13 7.74 13.55
CA VAL A 253 23.31 7.08 14.13
C VAL A 253 24.56 7.90 13.79
N GLY A 254 25.27 8.36 14.82
CA GLY A 254 26.46 9.19 14.72
C GLY A 254 26.34 10.48 15.52
N GLU A 255 27.42 11.22 15.59
CA GLU A 255 27.48 12.48 16.34
C GLU A 255 26.86 13.66 15.57
N ASP A 256 26.88 13.60 14.25
CA ASP A 256 26.34 14.60 13.32
C ASP A 256 25.10 14.06 12.63
N GLU A 257 23.95 14.66 12.90
CA GLU A 257 22.69 14.23 12.29
C GLU A 257 22.69 14.39 10.77
N GLU A 258 23.25 15.48 10.25
CA GLU A 258 23.28 15.70 8.79
C GLU A 258 24.18 14.68 8.08
N ASN A 259 25.23 14.23 8.76
CA ASN A 259 26.21 13.26 8.27
C ASN A 259 26.12 11.91 9.00
N ALA A 260 24.91 11.47 9.33
CA ALA A 260 24.68 10.23 10.02
C ALA A 260 25.14 9.00 9.22
N ALA A 261 25.68 8.00 9.91
CA ALA A 261 26.04 6.70 9.32
C ALA A 261 24.81 5.91 8.87
N ALA A 262 23.70 6.07 9.56
CA ALA A 262 22.40 5.50 9.23
C ALA A 262 21.27 6.30 9.87
N ARG A 263 20.09 6.24 9.28
CA ARG A 263 18.84 6.69 9.88
C ARG A 263 17.89 5.52 9.97
N TRP A 264 17.30 5.37 11.14
CA TRP A 264 16.32 4.34 11.44
C TRP A 264 14.99 4.98 11.77
N ARG A 265 13.89 4.29 11.42
CA ARG A 265 12.54 4.78 11.71
C ARG A 265 11.59 3.62 11.93
N TRP A 266 10.75 3.75 12.94
CA TRP A 266 9.51 3.02 13.13
C TRP A 266 8.34 3.91 12.73
N GLU A 267 7.35 3.37 12.03
CA GLU A 267 6.11 4.04 11.69
C GLU A 267 4.93 3.11 11.99
N ILE A 268 3.86 3.68 12.54
CA ILE A 268 2.62 2.97 12.87
C ILE A 268 1.48 3.63 12.12
N ASP A 269 0.80 2.87 11.25
CA ASP A 269 -0.45 3.28 10.63
C ASP A 269 -1.60 2.58 11.35
N GLU A 270 -2.63 3.33 11.78
CA GLU A 270 -3.85 2.74 12.33
C GLU A 270 -4.66 2.05 11.22
N LEU A 271 -5.06 0.82 11.45
CA LEU A 271 -5.92 0.03 10.58
C LEU A 271 -7.31 -0.12 11.23
N HIS A 272 -8.33 -0.40 10.41
CA HIS A 272 -9.66 -0.69 10.93
C HIS A 272 -9.67 -1.85 11.94
N GLY A 273 -10.55 -1.75 12.95
CA GLY A 273 -10.74 -2.81 13.96
C GLY A 273 -9.70 -2.81 15.07
N HIS A 274 -9.14 -1.65 15.42
CA HIS A 274 -8.09 -1.50 16.44
C HIS A 274 -6.82 -2.29 16.14
N ARG A 275 -6.45 -2.36 14.88
CA ARG A 275 -5.23 -2.98 14.37
C ARG A 275 -4.23 -1.92 13.95
N SER A 276 -2.99 -2.33 13.80
CA SER A 276 -1.90 -1.45 13.35
C SER A 276 -1.12 -2.08 12.20
N ARG A 277 -0.56 -1.25 11.34
CA ARG A 277 0.56 -1.63 10.46
C ARG A 277 1.82 -1.03 11.02
N LEU A 278 2.78 -1.86 11.34
CA LEU A 278 4.11 -1.44 11.79
C LEU A 278 5.08 -1.52 10.62
N ARG A 279 5.78 -0.42 10.36
CA ARG A 279 6.86 -0.33 9.37
C ARG A 279 8.17 0.00 10.06
N HIS A 280 9.24 -0.71 9.67
CA HIS A 280 10.61 -0.44 10.10
C HIS A 280 11.47 -0.12 8.89
N THR A 281 12.11 1.03 8.89
CA THR A 281 12.94 1.53 7.78
C THR A 281 14.34 1.85 8.25
N VAL A 282 15.34 1.52 7.42
CA VAL A 282 16.71 2.00 7.56
C VAL A 282 17.15 2.70 6.28
N ARG A 283 17.95 3.77 6.41
CA ARG A 283 18.69 4.41 5.32
C ARG A 283 20.14 4.57 5.74
N LEU A 284 21.08 4.08 4.93
CA LEU A 284 22.52 4.20 5.18
C LEU A 284 23.06 5.53 4.67
N GLY A 285 24.10 6.01 5.30
CA GLY A 285 24.80 7.23 4.91
C GLY A 285 24.04 8.54 5.16
N PRO A 286 24.62 9.69 4.78
CA PRO A 286 25.88 9.80 3.98
C PRO A 286 27.17 9.66 4.79
N GLY A 287 27.11 9.65 6.11
CA GLY A 287 28.27 9.63 6.98
C GLY A 287 29.03 8.30 6.98
N PRO A 288 30.25 8.32 7.51
CA PRO A 288 31.05 7.11 7.63
C PRO A 288 30.39 6.07 8.54
N SER A 289 30.52 4.80 8.16
CA SER A 289 29.93 3.67 8.86
C SER A 289 30.95 2.53 9.01
N GLY A 290 30.55 1.44 9.64
CA GLY A 290 31.38 0.22 9.69
C GLY A 290 31.71 -0.36 8.30
N LEU A 291 31.02 0.04 7.24
CA LEU A 291 31.32 -0.34 5.86
C LEU A 291 32.45 0.48 5.24
N THR A 292 32.66 1.71 5.71
CA THR A 292 33.62 2.65 5.11
C THR A 292 35.03 2.07 4.95
N PRO A 293 35.65 1.45 5.97
CA PRO A 293 36.98 0.86 5.79
C PRO A 293 37.03 -0.27 4.77
N ALA A 294 35.99 -1.08 4.65
CA ALA A 294 35.92 -2.17 3.69
C ALA A 294 35.73 -1.65 2.25
N ILE A 295 34.94 -0.60 2.08
CA ILE A 295 34.72 0.05 0.78
C ILE A 295 36.00 0.76 0.33
N GLU A 296 36.66 1.51 1.21
CA GLU A 296 37.95 2.18 0.92
C GLU A 296 39.06 1.20 0.54
N ALA A 297 39.09 0.05 1.19
CA ALA A 297 40.07 -1.01 0.89
C ALA A 297 39.78 -1.75 -0.44
N THR A 298 38.53 -1.82 -0.85
CA THR A 298 38.09 -2.54 -2.06
C THR A 298 36.96 -1.82 -2.79
N PRO A 299 37.22 -0.64 -3.40
CA PRO A 299 36.20 0.18 -4.04
C PRO A 299 35.44 -0.52 -5.18
N ASP A 300 36.12 -1.42 -5.88
CA ASP A 300 35.53 -2.24 -6.93
C ASP A 300 34.47 -3.26 -6.42
N LYS A 301 34.41 -3.49 -5.11
CA LYS A 301 33.45 -4.36 -4.46
C LYS A 301 32.37 -3.62 -3.66
N GLU A 302 32.31 -2.29 -3.76
CA GLU A 302 31.36 -1.49 -3.00
C GLU A 302 29.92 -1.98 -3.18
N ALA A 303 29.47 -2.24 -4.40
CA ALA A 303 28.15 -2.75 -4.68
C ALA A 303 27.83 -4.06 -3.94
N LEU A 304 28.78 -4.98 -3.90
CA LEU A 304 28.62 -6.26 -3.19
C LEU A 304 28.57 -6.06 -1.67
N ILE A 305 29.40 -5.16 -1.13
CA ILE A 305 29.45 -4.84 0.30
C ILE A 305 28.11 -4.21 0.73
N VAL A 306 27.58 -3.28 -0.05
CA VAL A 306 26.32 -2.60 0.19
C VAL A 306 25.16 -3.59 0.12
N ASP A 307 25.08 -4.41 -0.93
CA ASP A 307 24.02 -5.42 -1.08
C ASP A 307 24.01 -6.40 0.09
N ARG A 308 25.16 -6.96 0.44
CA ARG A 308 25.26 -7.87 1.59
C ARG A 308 24.73 -7.21 2.87
N ARG A 309 25.11 -5.95 3.13
CA ARG A 309 24.66 -5.22 4.32
C ARG A 309 23.14 -5.00 4.33
N GLN A 310 22.57 -4.71 3.19
CA GLN A 310 21.11 -4.58 3.06
C GLN A 310 20.39 -5.90 3.36
N GLN A 311 20.91 -7.03 2.90
CA GLN A 311 20.33 -8.35 3.19
C GLN A 311 20.40 -8.67 4.70
N GLU A 312 21.50 -8.35 5.37
CA GLU A 312 21.67 -8.51 6.82
C GLU A 312 20.65 -7.63 7.59
N HIS A 313 20.49 -6.36 7.18
CA HIS A 313 19.48 -5.47 7.75
C HIS A 313 18.07 -6.02 7.56
N LEU A 314 17.70 -6.43 6.36
CA LEU A 314 16.37 -6.98 6.06
C LEU A 314 16.06 -8.20 6.95
N ALA A 315 17.02 -9.10 7.12
CA ALA A 315 16.86 -10.29 7.95
C ALA A 315 16.63 -9.91 9.44
N ASN A 316 17.43 -8.97 9.98
CA ASN A 316 17.28 -8.49 11.36
C ASN A 316 15.98 -7.73 11.57
N MET A 317 15.62 -6.83 10.64
CA MET A 317 14.41 -6.03 10.71
C MET A 317 13.13 -6.91 10.67
N ARG A 318 13.12 -7.96 9.85
CA ARG A 318 12.00 -8.93 9.81
C ARG A 318 11.80 -9.59 11.17
N ARG A 319 12.88 -10.08 11.81
CA ARG A 319 12.80 -10.65 13.15
C ARG A 319 12.28 -9.63 14.18
N CYS A 320 12.71 -8.38 14.09
CA CYS A 320 12.25 -7.33 14.99
C CYS A 320 10.75 -7.03 14.83
N VAL A 321 10.23 -6.86 13.60
CA VAL A 321 8.80 -6.60 13.41
C VAL A 321 7.94 -7.81 13.81
N GLU A 322 8.38 -9.04 13.54
CA GLU A 322 7.72 -10.27 13.96
C GLU A 322 7.72 -10.42 15.49
N GLY A 323 8.83 -10.08 16.15
CA GLY A 323 8.95 -10.09 17.60
C GLY A 323 8.05 -9.06 18.27
N VAL A 324 8.03 -7.81 17.76
CA VAL A 324 7.13 -6.76 18.24
C VAL A 324 5.67 -7.19 18.06
N LYS A 325 5.31 -7.79 16.91
CA LYS A 325 3.98 -8.34 16.67
C LYS A 325 3.61 -9.38 17.73
N ALA A 326 4.48 -10.34 17.99
CA ALA A 326 4.22 -11.39 18.98
C ALA A 326 3.99 -10.82 20.38
N LEU A 327 4.76 -9.80 20.79
CA LEU A 327 4.56 -9.11 22.07
C LEU A 327 3.25 -8.30 22.09
N ALA A 328 2.94 -7.58 21.03
CA ALA A 328 1.75 -6.74 20.94
C ALA A 328 0.44 -7.56 20.90
N GLU A 329 0.44 -8.75 20.33
CA GLU A 329 -0.72 -9.63 20.23
C GLU A 329 -0.90 -10.55 21.46
N THR A 330 0.06 -10.54 22.39
CA THR A 330 -0.08 -11.22 23.67
C THR A 330 -1.14 -10.49 24.53
N PRO A 331 -2.10 -11.22 25.13
CA PRO A 331 -3.19 -10.63 25.91
C PRO A 331 -2.75 -9.76 27.07
#